data_de3bfa624a5e3c957257e41782f022ec
#
_entry.id   de3bfa624a5e3c957257e41782f022ec
#
_cell.length_a   1.000
_cell.length_b   1.000
_cell.length_c   1.000
_cell.angle_alpha   90.00
_cell.angle_beta   90.00
_cell.angle_gamma   90.00
#
_symmetry.space_group_name_H-M   'P 1'
#
loop_
_entity.id
_entity.type
_entity.pdbx_description
1 polymer ?
#
loop_
_entity_poly.entity_id
_entity_poly.type
_entity_poly.pdbx_seq_one_letter_code
_entity_poly.pdbx_strand_id
1 'polypeptide(L)'
;MEVIRLTTFDNETMQQVDSLLHMLSPKSQPVDSARLRSLLEEERLHLFVCRDGNAGIMGMLTLTCCPTLARDRYWIEDVIVDEAFRGQGAGRALLRAAVGYARQELKATCIYLTSNPSRVQARALYRSEGFEEYETGVFRISEI
;
A
#
# COMPACT_ATOMS: atom_id res chain seq x y z
N MET A 1 -14.26 10.21 5.81
CA MET A 1 -13.10 9.45 5.32
C MET A 1 -12.44 8.74 6.48
N GLU A 2 -12.30 7.44 6.38
CA GLU A 2 -11.72 6.59 7.41
C GLU A 2 -10.68 5.66 6.78
N VAL A 3 -9.55 5.44 7.46
CA VAL A 3 -8.56 4.44 7.05
C VAL A 3 -8.60 3.29 8.05
N ILE A 4 -8.75 2.08 7.54
CA ILE A 4 -8.73 0.85 8.32
C ILE A 4 -7.69 -0.12 7.80
N ARG A 5 -7.08 -0.89 8.70
CA ARG A 5 -6.27 -2.04 8.34
C ARG A 5 -7.18 -3.26 8.24
N LEU A 6 -7.28 -3.84 7.07
CA LEU A 6 -8.09 -5.04 6.86
C LEU A 6 -7.40 -6.25 7.48
N THR A 7 -8.11 -6.95 8.33
CA THR A 7 -7.72 -8.27 8.87
C THR A 7 -8.57 -9.39 8.32
N THR A 8 -9.78 -9.04 7.88
CA THR A 8 -10.74 -9.91 7.21
C THR A 8 -11.40 -9.15 6.07
N PHE A 9 -12.03 -9.85 5.15
CA PHE A 9 -12.74 -9.24 4.03
C PHE A 9 -13.90 -10.13 3.58
N ASP A 10 -14.94 -9.50 3.04
CA ASP A 10 -16.04 -10.12 2.33
C ASP A 10 -15.84 -10.03 0.81
N ASN A 11 -16.76 -10.62 0.04
CA ASN A 11 -16.69 -10.61 -1.42
C ASN A 11 -16.78 -9.20 -2.01
N GLU A 12 -17.57 -8.33 -1.42
CA GLU A 12 -17.70 -6.94 -1.89
C GLU A 12 -16.38 -6.17 -1.71
N THR A 13 -15.78 -6.26 -0.53
CA THR A 13 -14.46 -5.68 -0.25
C THR A 13 -13.41 -6.22 -1.21
N MET A 14 -13.43 -7.54 -1.47
CA MET A 14 -12.50 -8.18 -2.38
C MET A 14 -12.62 -7.65 -3.81
N GLN A 15 -13.85 -7.46 -4.30
CA GLN A 15 -14.09 -6.90 -5.63
C GLN A 15 -13.59 -5.45 -5.74
N GLN A 16 -13.77 -4.66 -4.69
CA GLN A 16 -13.28 -3.26 -4.66
C GLN A 16 -11.74 -3.21 -4.66
N VAL A 17 -11.09 -4.06 -3.87
CA VAL A 17 -9.63 -4.19 -3.85
C VAL A 17 -9.09 -4.63 -5.21
N ASP A 18 -9.73 -5.62 -5.84
CA ASP A 18 -9.35 -6.10 -7.17
C ASP A 18 -9.49 -5.02 -8.23
N SER A 19 -10.56 -4.24 -8.18
CA SER A 19 -10.78 -3.11 -9.09
C SER A 19 -9.68 -2.04 -8.96
N LEU A 20 -9.28 -1.72 -7.73
CA LEU A 20 -8.17 -0.79 -7.48
C LEU A 20 -6.84 -1.35 -7.97
N LEU A 21 -6.58 -2.63 -7.75
CA LEU A 21 -5.36 -3.28 -8.25
C LEU A 21 -5.29 -3.26 -9.77
N HIS A 22 -6.41 -3.55 -10.44
CA HIS A 22 -6.50 -3.48 -11.90
C HIS A 22 -6.26 -2.05 -12.42
N MET A 23 -6.76 -1.04 -11.71
CA MET A 23 -6.51 0.37 -12.02
C MET A 23 -5.03 0.74 -11.88
N LEU A 24 -4.36 0.23 -10.85
CA LEU A 24 -2.93 0.42 -10.62
C LEU A 24 -2.08 -0.33 -11.63
N SER A 25 -2.44 -1.56 -11.94
CA SER A 25 -1.71 -2.47 -12.82
C SER A 25 -2.66 -3.23 -13.73
N PRO A 26 -3.01 -2.68 -14.92
CA PRO A 26 -4.01 -3.26 -15.81
C PRO A 26 -3.70 -4.68 -16.30
N LYS A 27 -2.42 -5.08 -16.24
CA LYS A 27 -1.97 -6.42 -16.64
C LYS A 27 -1.90 -7.42 -15.48
N SER A 28 -2.22 -6.99 -14.26
CA SER A 28 -2.20 -7.89 -13.11
C SER A 28 -3.29 -8.94 -13.23
N GLN A 29 -3.01 -10.12 -12.69
CA GLN A 29 -4.05 -11.14 -12.51
C GLN A 29 -5.05 -10.68 -11.43
N PRO A 30 -6.30 -11.16 -11.47
CA PRO A 30 -7.25 -10.92 -10.39
C PRO A 30 -6.68 -11.31 -9.03
N VAL A 31 -7.07 -10.57 -7.99
CA VAL A 31 -6.62 -10.88 -6.62
C VAL A 31 -7.14 -12.25 -6.21
N ASP A 32 -6.24 -13.13 -5.84
CA ASP A 32 -6.57 -14.43 -5.27
C ASP A 32 -6.95 -14.26 -3.80
N SER A 33 -8.22 -14.57 -3.49
CA SER A 33 -8.75 -14.40 -2.13
C SER A 33 -8.09 -15.33 -1.11
N ALA A 34 -7.74 -16.55 -1.51
CA ALA A 34 -7.03 -17.48 -0.63
C ALA A 34 -5.62 -16.98 -0.31
N ARG A 35 -4.92 -16.46 -1.32
CA ARG A 35 -3.60 -15.84 -1.14
C ARG A 35 -3.68 -14.62 -0.22
N LEU A 36 -4.63 -13.71 -0.45
CA LEU A 36 -4.78 -12.52 0.39
C LEU A 36 -5.07 -12.91 1.85
N ARG A 37 -5.98 -13.88 2.05
CA ARG A 37 -6.29 -14.37 3.40
C ARG A 37 -5.05 -14.91 4.10
N SER A 38 -4.26 -15.73 3.43
CA SER A 38 -3.01 -16.28 3.95
C SER A 38 -2.02 -15.16 4.33
N LEU A 39 -1.83 -14.17 3.45
CA LEU A 39 -0.92 -13.05 3.70
C LEU A 39 -1.35 -12.21 4.90
N LEU A 40 -2.65 -11.98 5.08
CA LEU A 40 -3.18 -11.22 6.21
C LEU A 40 -3.06 -12.01 7.52
N GLU A 41 -3.35 -13.31 7.51
CA GLU A 41 -3.24 -14.19 8.68
C GLU A 41 -1.78 -14.36 9.16
N GLU A 42 -0.86 -14.47 8.22
CA GLU A 42 0.57 -14.58 8.52
C GLU A 42 1.23 -13.23 8.86
N GLU A 43 0.48 -12.15 8.80
CA GLU A 43 0.96 -10.79 9.02
C GLU A 43 2.18 -10.40 8.16
N ARG A 44 2.32 -11.02 7.00
CA ARG A 44 3.38 -10.72 6.02
C ARG A 44 3.08 -9.49 5.18
N LEU A 45 1.80 -9.15 5.10
CA LEU A 45 1.28 -8.01 4.38
C LEU A 45 0.16 -7.38 5.21
N HIS A 46 0.23 -6.07 5.37
CA HIS A 46 -0.80 -5.28 6.02
C HIS A 46 -1.49 -4.42 4.96
N LEU A 47 -2.77 -4.67 4.74
CA LEU A 47 -3.57 -3.95 3.76
C LEU A 47 -4.37 -2.84 4.45
N PHE A 48 -4.08 -1.61 4.09
CA PHE A 48 -4.83 -0.43 4.52
C PHE A 48 -5.77 0.00 3.41
N VAL A 49 -7.01 0.28 3.75
CA VAL A 49 -8.00 0.82 2.83
C VAL A 49 -8.59 2.10 3.39
N CYS A 50 -8.84 3.05 2.49
CA CYS A 50 -9.51 4.31 2.80
C CYS A 50 -10.96 4.21 2.33
N ARG A 51 -11.91 4.48 3.21
CA ARG A 51 -13.34 4.45 2.94
C ARG A 51 -13.98 5.81 3.18
N ASP A 52 -15.01 6.12 2.43
CA ASP A 52 -15.83 7.30 2.64
C ASP A 52 -17.30 6.91 2.73
N GLY A 53 -17.78 6.75 3.95
CA GLY A 53 -19.18 6.43 4.23
C GLY A 53 -19.71 5.30 3.35
N ASN A 54 -20.69 5.62 2.49
CA ASN A 54 -21.34 4.67 1.59
C ASN A 54 -20.63 4.52 0.23
N ALA A 55 -19.57 5.27 -0.03
CA ALA A 55 -18.89 5.25 -1.32
C ALA A 55 -17.95 4.06 -1.52
N GLY A 56 -17.77 3.23 -0.48
CA GLY A 56 -16.89 2.09 -0.52
C GLY A 56 -15.41 2.46 -0.37
N ILE A 57 -14.53 1.66 -0.96
CA ILE A 57 -13.09 1.85 -0.87
C ILE A 57 -12.62 2.86 -1.91
N MET A 58 -12.08 3.97 -1.45
CA MET A 58 -11.55 5.08 -2.26
C MET A 58 -10.10 4.85 -2.67
N GLY A 59 -9.37 4.07 -1.90
CA GLY A 59 -7.95 3.82 -2.14
C GLY A 59 -7.41 2.75 -1.21
N MET A 60 -6.22 2.28 -1.52
CA MET A 60 -5.53 1.27 -0.73
C MET A 60 -4.01 1.50 -0.72
N LEU A 61 -3.37 0.83 0.21
CA LEU A 61 -1.93 0.76 0.36
C LEU A 61 -1.58 -0.54 1.07
N THR A 62 -0.52 -1.21 0.63
CA THR A 62 0.03 -2.35 1.36
C THR A 62 1.35 -1.99 2.03
N LEU A 63 1.57 -2.54 3.22
CA LEU A 63 2.82 -2.49 3.96
C LEU A 63 3.33 -3.91 4.10
N THR A 64 4.49 -4.20 3.55
CA THR A 64 5.08 -5.54 3.55
C THR A 64 6.34 -5.58 4.42
N CYS A 65 6.59 -6.73 5.02
CA CYS A 65 7.82 -7.02 5.75
C CYS A 65 8.75 -7.87 4.88
N CYS A 66 9.98 -7.43 4.76
CA CYS A 66 11.06 -8.17 4.13
C CYS A 66 12.16 -8.39 5.18
N PRO A 67 12.20 -9.55 5.82
CA PRO A 67 13.22 -9.84 6.83
C PRO A 67 14.60 -10.00 6.18
N THR A 68 15.61 -9.47 6.84
CA THR A 68 17.03 -9.69 6.51
C THR A 68 17.74 -10.24 7.73
N LEU A 69 19.00 -10.65 7.58
CA LEU A 69 19.78 -11.17 8.73
C LEU A 69 19.98 -10.11 9.82
N ALA A 70 20.08 -8.84 9.44
CA ALA A 70 20.34 -7.76 10.40
C ALA A 70 19.06 -7.18 11.01
N ARG A 71 17.97 -7.14 10.25
CA ARG A 71 16.71 -6.48 10.68
C ARG A 71 15.57 -6.79 9.72
N ASP A 72 14.35 -6.51 10.16
CA ASP A 72 13.19 -6.45 9.28
C ASP A 72 13.22 -5.14 8.49
N ARG A 73 12.96 -5.24 7.19
CA ARG A 73 12.72 -4.10 6.30
C ARG A 73 11.25 -4.01 5.98
N TYR A 74 10.73 -2.80 5.94
CA TYR A 74 9.34 -2.55 5.59
C TYR A 74 9.27 -1.76 4.30
N TRP A 75 8.33 -2.17 3.43
CA TRP A 75 8.11 -1.58 2.13
C TRP A 75 6.64 -1.23 1.94
N ILE A 76 6.39 -0.04 1.43
CA ILE A 76 5.06 0.36 0.98
C ILE A 76 4.92 0.01 -0.49
N GLU A 77 3.85 -0.72 -0.80
CA GLU A 77 3.49 -1.18 -2.14
C GLU A 77 2.02 -0.88 -2.43
N ASP A 78 1.60 -1.10 -3.67
CA ASP A 78 0.20 -1.05 -4.10
C ASP A 78 -0.54 0.24 -3.70
N VAL A 79 0.14 1.38 -3.74
CA VAL A 79 -0.47 2.66 -3.40
C VAL A 79 -1.33 3.14 -4.57
N ILE A 80 -2.63 3.18 -4.36
CA ILE A 80 -3.59 3.68 -5.35
C ILE A 80 -4.76 4.40 -4.68
N VAL A 81 -5.17 5.51 -5.26
CA VAL A 81 -6.44 6.19 -4.97
C VAL A 81 -7.24 6.23 -6.28
N ASP A 82 -8.48 5.81 -6.19
CA ASP A 82 -9.42 5.87 -7.31
C ASP A 82 -9.47 7.31 -7.86
N GLU A 83 -9.46 7.45 -9.17
CA GLU A 83 -9.43 8.74 -9.86
C GLU A 83 -10.56 9.67 -9.43
N ALA A 84 -11.75 9.10 -9.16
CA ALA A 84 -12.91 9.86 -8.71
C ALA A 84 -12.71 10.51 -7.32
N PHE A 85 -11.76 10.03 -6.52
CA PHE A 85 -11.52 10.48 -5.15
C PHE A 85 -10.15 11.13 -4.94
N ARG A 86 -9.40 11.36 -6.00
CA ARG A 86 -8.10 12.05 -5.92
C ARG A 86 -8.27 13.50 -5.46
N GLY A 87 -7.23 14.03 -4.82
CA GLY A 87 -7.24 15.41 -4.32
C GLY A 87 -8.00 15.62 -3.02
N GLN A 88 -8.59 14.56 -2.44
CA GLN A 88 -9.38 14.63 -1.20
C GLN A 88 -8.59 14.18 0.05
N GLY A 89 -7.30 13.92 -0.09
CA GLY A 89 -6.45 13.56 1.04
C GLY A 89 -6.37 12.05 1.36
N ALA A 90 -7.02 11.19 0.57
CA ALA A 90 -7.02 9.73 0.83
C ALA A 90 -5.62 9.12 0.83
N GLY A 91 -4.77 9.48 -0.12
CA GLY A 91 -3.39 9.00 -0.19
C GLY A 91 -2.56 9.41 1.03
N ARG A 92 -2.74 10.63 1.50
CA ARG A 92 -2.09 11.14 2.72
C ARG A 92 -2.55 10.39 3.96
N ALA A 93 -3.85 10.15 4.07
CA ALA A 93 -4.42 9.41 5.19
C ALA A 93 -3.91 7.97 5.23
N LEU A 94 -3.84 7.30 4.07
CA LEU A 94 -3.28 5.96 3.93
C LEU A 94 -1.81 5.90 4.37
N LEU A 95 -0.97 6.81 3.88
CA LEU A 95 0.44 6.86 4.25
C LEU A 95 0.63 7.08 5.75
N ARG A 96 -0.09 8.03 6.34
CA ARG A 96 -0.01 8.31 7.78
C ARG A 96 -0.44 7.12 8.63
N ALA A 97 -1.50 6.43 8.23
CA ALA A 97 -1.96 5.23 8.93
C ALA A 97 -0.93 4.11 8.86
N ALA A 98 -0.37 3.82 7.69
CA ALA A 98 0.64 2.78 7.51
C ALA A 98 1.94 3.09 8.26
N VAL A 99 2.45 4.32 8.17
CA VAL A 99 3.66 4.76 8.87
C VAL A 99 3.44 4.74 10.40
N GLY A 100 2.29 5.21 10.85
CA GLY A 100 1.93 5.17 12.28
C GLY A 100 1.89 3.74 12.82
N TYR A 101 1.22 2.84 12.11
CA TYR A 101 1.17 1.42 12.45
C TYR A 101 2.55 0.77 12.47
N ALA A 102 3.34 1.00 11.43
CA ALA A 102 4.70 0.46 11.36
C ALA A 102 5.56 0.90 12.54
N ARG A 103 5.46 2.18 12.92
CA ARG A 103 6.21 2.73 14.05
C ARG A 103 5.73 2.20 15.39
N GLN A 104 4.43 2.19 15.62
CA GLN A 104 3.85 1.90 16.93
C GLN A 104 3.73 0.39 17.19
N GLU A 105 3.26 -0.37 16.21
CA GLU A 105 2.97 -1.80 16.37
C GLU A 105 4.14 -2.68 15.93
N LEU A 106 4.78 -2.35 14.80
CA LEU A 106 5.86 -3.18 14.25
C LEU A 106 7.25 -2.73 14.70
N LYS A 107 7.34 -1.58 15.41
CA LYS A 107 8.61 -0.99 15.85
C LYS A 107 9.59 -0.75 14.70
N ALA A 108 9.06 -0.46 13.52
CA ALA A 108 9.86 -0.17 12.34
C ALA A 108 10.70 1.10 12.54
N THR A 109 11.96 1.04 12.16
CA THR A 109 12.88 2.18 12.21
C THR A 109 13.05 2.85 10.84
N CYS A 110 12.65 2.15 9.77
CA CYS A 110 12.77 2.63 8.42
C CYS A 110 11.71 1.98 7.53
N ILE A 111 11.13 2.77 6.61
CA ILE A 111 10.17 2.30 5.60
C ILE A 111 10.65 2.79 4.25
N TYR A 112 10.62 1.91 3.27
CA TYR A 112 11.01 2.16 1.89
C TYR A 112 9.79 2.13 0.98
N LEU A 113 9.87 2.84 -0.11
CA LEU A 113 8.99 2.68 -1.27
C LEU A 113 9.77 2.99 -2.55
N THR A 114 9.28 2.50 -3.68
CA THR A 114 9.77 2.89 -4.99
C THR A 114 8.69 3.64 -5.73
N SER A 115 9.08 4.62 -6.53
CA SER A 115 8.14 5.40 -7.33
C SER A 115 8.83 5.87 -8.63
N ASN A 116 8.15 5.64 -9.73
CA ASN A 116 8.64 6.12 -11.03
C ASN A 116 8.73 7.66 -11.02
N PRO A 117 9.81 8.25 -11.57
CA PRO A 117 9.94 9.70 -11.68
C PRO A 117 8.78 10.40 -12.39
N SER A 118 8.07 9.72 -13.29
CA SER A 118 6.89 10.25 -13.97
C SER A 118 5.68 10.49 -13.06
N ARG A 119 5.64 9.85 -11.88
CA ARG A 119 4.56 10.01 -10.90
C ARG A 119 4.76 11.24 -10.03
N VAL A 120 4.71 12.41 -10.65
CA VAL A 120 5.06 13.70 -10.03
C VAL A 120 4.22 13.99 -8.78
N GLN A 121 2.90 13.78 -8.87
CA GLN A 121 1.98 14.05 -7.75
C GLN A 121 2.20 13.08 -6.57
N ALA A 122 2.37 11.80 -6.85
CA ALA A 122 2.64 10.81 -5.82
C ALA A 122 3.98 11.11 -5.12
N ARG A 123 5.02 11.42 -5.89
CA ARG A 123 6.34 11.77 -5.33
C ARG A 123 6.29 13.04 -4.48
N ALA A 124 5.52 14.05 -4.90
CA ALA A 124 5.30 15.25 -4.11
C ALA A 124 4.60 14.93 -2.78
N LEU A 125 3.61 14.04 -2.80
CA LEU A 125 2.94 13.56 -1.60
C LEU A 125 3.93 12.85 -0.66
N TYR A 126 4.76 11.94 -1.17
CA TYR A 126 5.74 11.21 -0.35
C TYR A 126 6.71 12.18 0.33
N ARG A 127 7.24 13.16 -0.40
CA ARG A 127 8.14 14.18 0.19
C ARG A 127 7.41 14.99 1.26
N SER A 128 6.17 15.38 1.04
CA SER A 128 5.40 16.15 2.04
C SER A 128 5.10 15.35 3.31
N GLU A 129 5.14 14.03 3.25
CA GLU A 129 4.97 13.13 4.41
C GLU A 129 6.31 12.67 5.00
N GLY A 130 7.43 13.27 4.60
CA GLY A 130 8.74 13.05 5.20
C GLY A 130 9.57 11.95 4.55
N PHE A 131 9.13 11.39 3.42
CA PHE A 131 9.97 10.48 2.64
C PHE A 131 11.03 11.28 1.87
N GLU A 132 12.26 10.82 1.95
CA GLU A 132 13.39 11.38 1.23
C GLU A 132 13.86 10.42 0.14
N GLU A 133 14.39 10.94 -0.96
CA GLU A 133 15.02 10.11 -1.96
C GLU A 133 16.25 9.43 -1.36
N TYR A 134 16.26 8.11 -1.43
CA TYR A 134 17.38 7.31 -0.95
C TYR A 134 18.34 7.04 -2.10
N GLU A 135 19.57 7.50 -1.96
CA GLU A 135 20.61 7.35 -3.00
C GLU A 135 21.05 5.90 -3.10
N THR A 136 20.40 5.18 -4.01
CA THR A 136 20.66 3.76 -4.32
C THR A 136 20.12 3.45 -5.70
N GLY A 137 20.20 2.20 -6.12
CA GLY A 137 19.65 1.74 -7.38
C GLY A 137 18.85 0.47 -7.22
N VAL A 138 17.87 0.27 -8.08
CA VAL A 138 17.10 -0.96 -8.17
C VAL A 138 17.55 -1.73 -9.39
N PHE A 139 17.96 -2.98 -9.19
CA PHE A 139 18.27 -3.91 -10.26
C PHE A 139 17.20 -4.98 -10.34
N ARG A 140 16.81 -5.33 -11.55
CA ARG A 140 15.78 -6.35 -11.80
C ARG A 140 16.29 -7.37 -12.83
N ILE A 141 16.05 -8.64 -12.55
CA ILE A 141 16.10 -9.70 -13.54
C ILE A 141 14.68 -10.23 -13.74
N SER A 142 14.27 -10.44 -14.98
CA SER A 142 12.94 -10.98 -15.35
C SER A 142 13.14 -12.30 -16.11
N GLU A 143 12.07 -13.06 -16.20
CA GLU A 143 12.05 -14.30 -17.00
C GLU A 143 13.09 -15.34 -16.56
N ILE A 144 13.27 -15.46 -15.26
CA ILE A 144 14.15 -16.48 -14.65
C ILE A 144 13.45 -17.83 -14.55
#